data_8fd0e4af23970e233ca2094a2917564d
#
_entry.id   8fd0e4af23970e233ca2094a2917564d
#
_cell.length_a   1.000
_cell.length_b   1.000
_cell.length_c   1.000
_cell.angle_alpha   90.00
_cell.angle_beta   90.00
_cell.angle_gamma   90.00
#
_symmetry.space_group_name_H-M   'P 1'
#
loop_
_entity.id
_entity.type
_entity.pdbx_description
1 polymer ?
#
loop_
_entity_poly.entity_id
_entity_poly.type
_entity_poly.pdbx_seq_one_letter_code
_entity_poly.pdbx_strand_id
1 'polypeptide(L)'
;MTTPVYNLAKGKTLPEFIEESRRSQKALRYNDDYRKRMELLHDMQFQGSSSSVTISEDGHYIAASGAYPPEVRIFDLAELGMKCSRRLEHEIISAEFLSEDYRKMAMLCADRCIEFHAQYGKHQVVRIPKFGRSMKYDRATCILYVASSSESIYRVDLEEGVFLSPFVSSTEDGSKPTHTSMALAPLGLPVLLAGLDNGEIQSWDTRDDSKPISCLVASVDGNEVTQIAWSNDGMQIACGLDNGVVRGYDIRSSHVLFERDHRNDFPVVGLHFTSKSVIASADNCSVKIWDTSDTSSQSLIGFVESRDKINGLKFWPNSGLFFTPCEAPRVGTYFAPAVGPAPRWCSFLDTVADEINKTGAAVDGASTTTAAATKQMYDDYIFLTREQIQALGAENLIGTPVVKAYMHGFWMDRRVHAKLRDVAEPFLYEKYKQEKLKSEVEKSRPMRMPVRVKDTSSKGAINERMQKELAEKMSQMDNKKENVIASRILEDNRFSKLWSNADFQVEEIRKTQEDDAFAQIGQTEVDRIDLKVVNKIKKHAKKKI
;
A
#
# COMPACT_ATOMS: atom_id res chain seq x y z
N MET A 1 -10.90 21.73 -6.25
CA MET A 1 -11.81 20.56 -6.18
C MET A 1 -11.26 19.62 -5.13
N THR A 2 -12.03 19.33 -4.10
CA THR A 2 -11.64 18.37 -3.07
C THR A 2 -11.66 16.96 -3.64
N THR A 3 -10.60 16.20 -3.41
CA THR A 3 -10.50 14.81 -3.85
C THR A 3 -11.28 13.89 -2.90
N PRO A 4 -11.88 12.80 -3.39
CA PRO A 4 -12.60 11.87 -2.53
C PRO A 4 -11.63 11.15 -1.58
N VAL A 5 -12.02 11.07 -0.31
CA VAL A 5 -11.33 10.27 0.70
C VAL A 5 -12.20 9.04 1.01
N TYR A 6 -11.58 7.86 0.96
CA TYR A 6 -12.27 6.60 1.17
C TYR A 6 -12.20 6.20 2.65
N ASN A 7 -13.34 5.84 3.24
CA ASN A 7 -13.41 5.31 4.60
C ASN A 7 -13.34 3.78 4.55
N LEU A 8 -12.34 3.21 5.19
CA LEU A 8 -12.07 1.77 5.22
C LEU A 8 -12.38 1.12 6.58
N ALA A 9 -12.86 1.89 7.55
CA ALA A 9 -13.15 1.40 8.90
C ALA A 9 -14.62 1.02 9.13
N LYS A 10 -15.53 1.59 8.37
CA LYS A 10 -16.98 1.37 8.54
C LYS A 10 -17.48 0.30 7.59
N GLY A 11 -16.90 -0.88 7.63
CA GLY A 11 -17.30 -1.98 6.79
C GLY A 11 -17.64 -3.22 7.58
N LYS A 12 -18.32 -4.14 6.92
CA LYS A 12 -18.42 -5.52 7.34
C LYS A 12 -17.10 -6.19 7.02
N THR A 13 -16.78 -7.24 7.75
CA THR A 13 -15.62 -8.06 7.44
C THR A 13 -15.75 -8.61 6.01
N LEU A 14 -14.63 -8.84 5.36
CA LEU A 14 -14.59 -9.33 3.97
C LEU A 14 -15.50 -10.56 3.74
N PRO A 15 -15.53 -11.57 4.61
CA PRO A 15 -16.46 -12.71 4.51
C PRO A 15 -17.93 -12.30 4.59
N GLU A 16 -18.30 -11.44 5.54
CA GLU A 16 -19.68 -10.95 5.70
C GLU A 16 -20.13 -10.14 4.49
N PHE A 17 -19.24 -9.31 3.94
CA PHE A 17 -19.51 -8.54 2.72
C PHE A 17 -19.79 -9.46 1.52
N ILE A 18 -19.00 -10.52 1.35
CA ILE A 18 -19.18 -11.50 0.28
C ILE A 18 -20.48 -12.28 0.46
N GLU A 19 -20.82 -12.69 1.69
CA GLU A 19 -22.07 -13.41 1.96
C GLU A 19 -23.30 -12.56 1.75
N GLU A 20 -23.29 -11.30 2.18
CA GLU A 20 -24.42 -10.40 1.98
C GLU A 20 -24.57 -9.95 0.53
N SER A 21 -23.48 -9.72 -0.18
CA SER A 21 -23.54 -9.41 -1.61
C SER A 21 -24.19 -10.53 -2.40
N ARG A 22 -24.05 -11.78 -1.96
CA ARG A 22 -24.77 -12.93 -2.54
C ARG A 22 -26.26 -12.96 -2.20
N ARG A 23 -26.68 -12.49 -1.01
CA ARG A 23 -28.08 -12.61 -0.53
C ARG A 23 -28.98 -11.46 -0.94
N SER A 24 -28.48 -10.25 -1.08
CA SER A 24 -29.31 -9.05 -1.24
C SER A 24 -28.81 -8.06 -2.30
N GLN A 25 -28.44 -8.59 -3.45
CA GLN A 25 -27.77 -7.85 -4.54
C GLN A 25 -28.51 -6.60 -5.04
N LYS A 26 -29.85 -6.57 -5.00
CA LYS A 26 -30.62 -5.46 -5.56
C LYS A 26 -30.64 -4.19 -4.70
N ALA A 27 -30.72 -4.32 -3.38
CA ALA A 27 -30.79 -3.18 -2.46
C ALA A 27 -29.41 -2.54 -2.20
N LEU A 28 -28.35 -3.36 -2.16
CA LEU A 28 -26.98 -2.93 -1.87
C LEU A 28 -26.31 -2.26 -3.07
N ARG A 29 -26.76 -2.55 -4.28
CA ARG A 29 -26.23 -2.01 -5.53
C ARG A 29 -26.39 -0.49 -5.66
N TYR A 30 -27.42 0.07 -5.03
CA TYR A 30 -27.73 1.51 -5.07
C TYR A 30 -27.13 2.31 -3.91
N ASN A 31 -26.50 1.65 -2.95
CA ASN A 31 -25.89 2.30 -1.81
C ASN A 31 -24.39 2.54 -2.07
N ASP A 32 -24.05 3.75 -2.56
CA ASP A 32 -22.65 4.15 -2.81
C ASP A 32 -21.78 4.07 -1.55
N ASP A 33 -22.36 4.32 -0.40
CA ASP A 33 -21.70 4.17 0.90
C ASP A 33 -21.34 2.72 1.21
N TYR A 34 -22.14 1.76 0.77
CA TYR A 34 -21.88 0.34 0.98
C TYR A 34 -20.75 -0.19 0.09
N ARG A 35 -20.64 0.29 -1.16
CA ARG A 35 -19.55 -0.05 -2.08
C ARG A 35 -18.17 0.42 -1.60
N LYS A 36 -18.13 1.49 -0.80
CA LYS A 36 -16.90 2.14 -0.33
C LYS A 36 -16.45 1.66 1.05
N ARG A 37 -17.16 0.71 1.68
CA ARG A 37 -16.95 0.30 3.07
C ARG A 37 -16.43 -1.13 3.17
N MET A 38 -15.14 -1.31 2.94
CA MET A 38 -14.43 -2.52 3.34
C MET A 38 -13.61 -2.25 4.60
N GLU A 39 -13.66 -3.15 5.55
CA GLU A 39 -12.78 -3.11 6.70
C GLU A 39 -11.38 -3.57 6.29
N LEU A 40 -10.40 -2.70 6.48
CA LEU A 40 -9.04 -2.97 6.04
C LEU A 40 -8.33 -3.97 6.96
N LEU A 41 -8.46 -3.78 8.27
CA LEU A 41 -7.88 -4.62 9.30
C LEU A 41 -8.98 -5.21 10.16
N HIS A 42 -9.00 -6.53 10.29
CA HIS A 42 -9.93 -7.22 11.17
C HIS A 42 -9.59 -6.97 12.62
N ASP A 43 -10.62 -6.94 13.47
CA ASP A 43 -10.50 -6.82 14.93
C ASP A 43 -9.85 -5.52 15.44
N MET A 44 -9.75 -4.46 14.60
CA MET A 44 -9.26 -3.15 15.03
C MET A 44 -10.37 -2.36 15.76
N GLN A 45 -10.98 -3.01 16.73
CA GLN A 45 -12.03 -2.43 17.57
C GLN A 45 -11.74 -2.70 19.04
N PHE A 46 -12.00 -1.69 19.86
CA PHE A 46 -11.85 -1.72 21.30
C PHE A 46 -13.22 -1.76 21.97
N GLN A 47 -13.29 -2.12 23.24
CA GLN A 47 -14.57 -2.12 23.96
C GLN A 47 -15.10 -0.70 24.22
N GLY A 48 -14.18 0.25 24.46
CA GLY A 48 -14.49 1.66 24.67
C GLY A 48 -14.00 2.53 23.53
N SER A 49 -12.99 3.33 23.78
CA SER A 49 -12.38 4.26 22.82
C SER A 49 -10.94 3.86 22.49
N SER A 50 -10.44 4.34 21.37
CA SER A 50 -9.04 4.21 20.97
C SER A 50 -8.28 5.50 21.30
N SER A 51 -7.10 5.40 21.91
CA SER A 51 -6.30 6.56 22.34
C SER A 51 -5.20 6.91 21.34
N SER A 52 -4.38 5.97 20.93
CA SER A 52 -3.28 6.23 20.00
C SER A 52 -3.03 5.08 19.03
N VAL A 53 -2.39 5.40 17.90
CA VAL A 53 -1.94 4.43 16.92
C VAL A 53 -0.49 4.74 16.59
N THR A 54 0.37 3.72 16.63
CA THR A 54 1.77 3.78 16.22
C THR A 54 2.05 2.75 15.14
N ILE A 55 2.92 3.10 14.22
CA ILE A 55 3.33 2.26 13.10
C ILE A 55 4.81 1.97 13.27
N SER A 56 5.22 0.72 13.03
CA SER A 56 6.64 0.36 13.01
C SER A 56 7.34 1.07 11.85
N GLU A 57 8.63 1.29 11.96
CA GLU A 57 9.40 2.01 10.93
C GLU A 57 9.40 1.26 9.60
N ASP A 58 9.52 -0.06 9.64
CA ASP A 58 9.44 -0.93 8.45
C ASP A 58 8.04 -0.97 7.84
N GLY A 59 7.04 -0.47 8.56
CA GLY A 59 5.67 -0.53 8.11
C GLY A 59 5.05 -1.94 8.12
N HIS A 60 5.57 -2.92 8.87
CA HIS A 60 5.00 -4.26 8.95
C HIS A 60 4.00 -4.41 10.10
N TYR A 61 4.14 -3.62 11.15
CA TYR A 61 3.32 -3.72 12.34
C TYR A 61 2.64 -2.41 12.70
N ILE A 62 1.41 -2.52 13.18
CA ILE A 62 0.65 -1.41 13.78
C ILE A 62 0.32 -1.78 15.20
N ALA A 63 0.59 -0.87 16.13
CA ALA A 63 0.09 -0.95 17.48
C ALA A 63 -1.02 0.08 17.67
N ALA A 64 -2.18 -0.36 18.12
CA ALA A 64 -3.29 0.49 18.50
C ALA A 64 -3.56 0.32 20.00
N SER A 65 -3.80 1.42 20.69
CA SER A 65 -4.12 1.43 22.11
C SER A 65 -5.56 1.82 22.39
N GLY A 66 -6.18 1.10 23.32
CA GLY A 66 -7.51 1.39 23.85
C GLY A 66 -7.44 2.09 25.19
N ALA A 67 -8.41 2.97 25.47
CA ALA A 67 -8.48 3.71 26.73
C ALA A 67 -9.10 2.86 27.85
N TYR A 68 -10.23 2.19 27.59
CA TYR A 68 -10.90 1.38 28.59
C TYR A 68 -11.54 0.11 28.00
N PRO A 69 -11.17 -1.09 28.48
CA PRO A 69 -10.01 -1.34 29.36
C PRO A 69 -8.69 -0.97 28.67
N PRO A 70 -7.66 -0.51 29.42
CA PRO A 70 -6.37 -0.16 28.82
C PRO A 70 -5.73 -1.41 28.21
N GLU A 71 -5.66 -1.44 26.90
CA GLU A 71 -5.07 -2.55 26.15
C GLU A 71 -4.32 -2.04 24.92
N VAL A 72 -3.29 -2.77 24.52
CA VAL A 72 -2.59 -2.58 23.26
C VAL A 72 -2.80 -3.80 22.39
N ARG A 73 -3.20 -3.57 21.16
CA ARG A 73 -3.31 -4.59 20.14
C ARG A 73 -2.27 -4.34 19.05
N ILE A 74 -1.50 -5.35 18.76
CA ILE A 74 -0.49 -5.31 17.70
C ILE A 74 -0.99 -6.13 16.53
N PHE A 75 -1.02 -5.52 15.36
CA PHE A 75 -1.47 -6.09 14.10
C PHE A 75 -0.29 -6.34 13.19
N ASP A 76 -0.28 -7.49 12.55
CA ASP A 76 0.63 -7.84 11.47
C ASP A 76 -0.07 -7.57 10.14
N LEU A 77 0.52 -6.70 9.33
CA LEU A 77 -0.09 -6.27 8.08
C LEU A 77 0.12 -7.25 6.93
N ALA A 78 1.14 -8.10 7.02
CA ALA A 78 1.32 -9.15 6.03
C ALA A 78 0.21 -10.20 6.14
N GLU A 79 -0.22 -10.50 7.37
CA GLU A 79 -1.28 -11.46 7.67
C GLU A 79 -2.67 -10.79 7.82
N LEU A 80 -2.74 -9.45 7.84
CA LEU A 80 -3.95 -8.62 8.05
C LEU A 80 -4.71 -8.98 9.34
N GLY A 81 -4.01 -9.51 10.32
CA GLY A 81 -4.58 -10.03 11.55
C GLY A 81 -3.91 -9.50 12.81
N MET A 82 -4.60 -9.69 13.93
CA MET A 82 -4.07 -9.37 15.24
C MET A 82 -2.99 -10.38 15.65
N LYS A 83 -1.77 -9.89 15.91
CA LYS A 83 -0.65 -10.73 16.38
C LYS A 83 -0.71 -10.99 17.88
N CYS A 84 -0.94 -9.94 18.66
CA CYS A 84 -1.10 -10.07 20.10
C CYS A 84 -1.94 -8.93 20.67
N SER A 85 -2.60 -9.20 21.80
CA SER A 85 -3.29 -8.22 22.64
C SER A 85 -2.71 -8.27 24.03
N ARG A 86 -2.45 -7.11 24.62
CA ARG A 86 -1.88 -6.98 25.96
C ARG A 86 -2.69 -5.98 26.76
N ARG A 87 -3.12 -6.37 27.94
CA ARG A 87 -3.78 -5.49 28.89
C ARG A 87 -2.76 -4.82 29.80
N LEU A 88 -2.99 -3.56 30.08
CA LEU A 88 -2.17 -2.74 30.97
C LEU A 88 -3.00 -2.36 32.20
N GLU A 89 -2.31 -1.79 33.19
CA GLU A 89 -2.95 -1.30 34.42
C GLU A 89 -3.50 0.12 34.22
N HIS A 90 -2.82 0.92 33.40
CA HIS A 90 -3.13 2.33 33.16
C HIS A 90 -3.26 2.67 31.68
N GLU A 91 -3.98 3.74 31.40
CA GLU A 91 -4.16 4.26 30.05
C GLU A 91 -2.83 4.69 29.43
N ILE A 92 -2.69 4.48 28.14
CA ILE A 92 -1.50 4.81 27.36
C ILE A 92 -1.66 6.18 26.74
N ILE A 93 -0.71 7.08 27.02
CA ILE A 93 -0.62 8.40 26.39
C ILE A 93 0.09 8.31 25.05
N SER A 94 1.25 7.66 25.03
CA SER A 94 2.07 7.48 23.82
C SER A 94 2.77 6.12 23.84
N ALA A 95 2.92 5.52 22.68
CA ALA A 95 3.65 4.27 22.50
C ALA A 95 4.66 4.44 21.37
N GLU A 96 5.82 3.82 21.48
CA GLU A 96 6.87 3.85 20.47
C GLU A 96 7.50 2.46 20.31
N PHE A 97 7.75 2.05 19.06
CA PHE A 97 8.51 0.84 18.77
C PHE A 97 10.00 1.12 18.91
N LEU A 98 10.69 0.31 19.71
CA LEU A 98 12.14 0.42 19.92
C LEU A 98 12.94 -0.41 18.91
N SER A 99 12.31 -1.40 18.30
CA SER A 99 12.90 -2.23 17.25
C SER A 99 12.05 -2.16 15.99
N GLU A 100 12.60 -2.60 14.88
CA GLU A 100 11.86 -2.77 13.62
C GLU A 100 10.70 -3.74 13.79
N ASP A 101 10.94 -4.83 14.53
CA ASP A 101 9.93 -5.81 14.91
C ASP A 101 9.05 -5.28 16.06
N TYR A 102 7.88 -5.89 16.26
CA TYR A 102 6.97 -5.63 17.39
C TYR A 102 7.52 -6.11 18.75
N ARG A 103 8.69 -6.74 18.79
CA ARG A 103 9.22 -7.42 19.98
C ARG A 103 9.57 -6.47 21.13
N LYS A 104 10.01 -5.27 20.81
CA LYS A 104 10.40 -4.28 21.82
C LYS A 104 9.57 -3.02 21.63
N MET A 105 8.86 -2.63 22.67
CA MET A 105 7.99 -1.46 22.68
C MET A 105 8.10 -0.73 24.02
N ALA A 106 8.12 0.59 23.98
CA ALA A 106 7.98 1.45 25.13
C ALA A 106 6.60 2.11 25.13
N MET A 107 5.95 2.15 26.27
CA MET A 107 4.64 2.76 26.45
C MET A 107 4.67 3.73 27.62
N LEU A 108 4.27 4.96 27.36
CA LEU A 108 4.11 5.99 28.39
C LEU A 108 2.69 5.91 28.94
N CYS A 109 2.57 5.62 30.23
CA CYS A 109 1.29 5.48 30.91
C CYS A 109 0.91 6.75 31.67
N ALA A 110 -0.38 6.93 31.91
CA ALA A 110 -0.93 8.09 32.62
C ALA A 110 -0.52 8.18 34.09
N ASP A 111 0.01 7.12 34.70
CA ASP A 111 0.45 7.03 36.10
C ASP A 111 1.92 7.45 36.35
N ARG A 112 2.56 8.13 35.40
CA ARG A 112 3.99 8.51 35.43
C ARG A 112 4.95 7.34 35.27
N CYS A 113 4.51 6.24 34.67
CA CYS A 113 5.35 5.09 34.41
C CYS A 113 5.60 4.92 32.91
N ILE A 114 6.79 4.49 32.59
CA ILE A 114 7.14 3.99 31.26
C ILE A 114 7.20 2.48 31.38
N GLU A 115 6.36 1.77 30.65
CA GLU A 115 6.37 0.32 30.60
C GLU A 115 7.13 -0.15 29.35
N PHE A 116 8.13 -0.98 29.56
CA PHE A 116 8.87 -1.63 28.49
C PHE A 116 8.31 -3.04 28.31
N HIS A 117 7.87 -3.33 27.11
CA HIS A 117 7.38 -4.64 26.74
C HIS A 117 8.34 -5.34 25.78
N ALA A 118 8.60 -6.62 26.07
CA ALA A 118 9.30 -7.54 25.21
C ALA A 118 8.31 -8.52 24.54
N GLN A 119 8.80 -9.44 23.74
CA GLN A 119 7.94 -10.45 23.06
C GLN A 119 7.11 -11.26 24.06
N TYR A 120 7.66 -11.58 25.22
CA TYR A 120 6.99 -12.37 26.27
C TYR A 120 6.02 -11.56 27.17
N GLY A 121 5.97 -10.22 27.04
CA GLY A 121 5.12 -9.35 27.83
C GLY A 121 5.87 -8.22 28.51
N LYS A 122 5.37 -7.76 29.66
CA LYS A 122 5.96 -6.70 30.47
C LYS A 122 7.37 -7.10 30.95
N HIS A 123 8.37 -6.31 30.56
CA HIS A 123 9.76 -6.54 30.92
C HIS A 123 10.16 -5.72 32.13
N GLN A 124 9.97 -4.40 32.07
CA GLN A 124 10.37 -3.46 33.12
C GLN A 124 9.43 -2.26 33.15
N VAL A 125 9.35 -1.64 34.32
CA VAL A 125 8.63 -0.38 34.55
C VAL A 125 9.59 0.63 35.13
N VAL A 126 9.68 1.79 34.50
CA VAL A 126 10.49 2.90 34.97
C VAL A 126 9.58 4.07 35.36
N ARG A 127 9.72 4.58 36.57
CA ARG A 127 8.89 5.67 37.04
C ARG A 127 9.56 7.01 36.80
N ILE A 128 8.81 7.96 36.20
CA ILE A 128 9.25 9.34 35.99
C ILE A 128 8.76 10.27 37.13
N PRO A 129 9.52 11.33 37.41
CA PRO A 129 9.17 12.23 38.53
C PRO A 129 7.85 12.99 38.35
N LYS A 130 7.50 13.36 37.11
CA LYS A 130 6.28 14.10 36.73
C LYS A 130 5.48 13.37 35.68
N PHE A 131 4.23 13.80 35.44
CA PHE A 131 3.39 13.22 34.41
C PHE A 131 3.99 13.46 33.02
N GLY A 132 4.14 12.39 32.23
CA GLY A 132 4.56 12.48 30.84
C GLY A 132 3.40 12.88 29.94
N ARG A 133 3.66 13.72 28.92
CA ARG A 133 2.69 14.14 27.92
C ARG A 133 3.00 13.60 26.52
N SER A 134 4.28 13.50 26.18
CA SER A 134 4.74 13.00 24.88
C SER A 134 6.03 12.21 25.05
N MET A 135 6.26 11.23 24.20
CA MET A 135 7.44 10.39 24.22
C MET A 135 7.98 10.23 22.81
N LYS A 136 9.30 10.30 22.64
CA LYS A 136 9.99 10.07 21.38
C LYS A 136 11.28 9.28 21.61
N TYR A 137 11.55 8.34 20.71
CA TYR A 137 12.73 7.49 20.76
C TYR A 137 13.69 7.85 19.63
N ASP A 138 14.93 8.13 20.00
CA ASP A 138 16.03 8.32 19.06
C ASP A 138 16.80 7.00 18.90
N ARG A 139 16.74 6.42 17.71
CA ARG A 139 17.40 5.16 17.42
C ARG A 139 18.91 5.30 17.26
N ALA A 140 19.37 6.48 16.81
CA ALA A 140 20.79 6.71 16.58
C ALA A 140 21.58 6.70 17.88
N THR A 141 21.00 7.28 18.93
CA THR A 141 21.63 7.40 20.26
C THR A 141 21.07 6.44 21.30
N CYS A 142 20.03 5.67 20.96
CA CYS A 142 19.30 4.80 21.89
C CYS A 142 18.69 5.53 23.09
N ILE A 143 18.43 6.83 22.98
CA ILE A 143 17.88 7.66 24.04
C ILE A 143 16.36 7.83 23.87
N LEU A 144 15.63 7.66 24.96
CA LEU A 144 14.20 7.92 25.03
C LEU A 144 13.96 9.29 25.68
N TYR A 145 13.34 10.19 24.93
CA TYR A 145 12.95 11.52 25.39
C TYR A 145 11.50 11.51 25.85
N VAL A 146 11.24 12.10 27.02
CA VAL A 146 9.89 12.20 27.60
C VAL A 146 9.62 13.64 28.01
N ALA A 147 8.69 14.28 27.31
CA ALA A 147 8.14 15.57 27.71
C ALA A 147 7.25 15.38 28.94
N SER A 148 7.41 16.21 29.90
CA SER A 148 6.64 16.14 31.15
C SER A 148 5.82 17.39 31.37
N SER A 149 4.84 17.29 32.25
CA SER A 149 4.07 18.43 32.76
C SER A 149 4.91 19.33 33.67
N SER A 150 6.18 19.55 33.33
CA SER A 150 7.12 20.43 34.02
C SER A 150 8.09 21.05 33.03
N GLU A 151 8.94 21.93 33.54
CA GLU A 151 10.02 22.58 32.79
C GLU A 151 11.10 21.60 32.22
N SER A 152 11.04 20.32 32.59
CA SER A 152 12.08 19.35 32.30
C SER A 152 11.64 18.32 31.31
N ILE A 153 12.50 18.04 30.29
CA ILE A 153 12.39 16.87 29.40
C ILE A 153 13.31 15.80 29.97
N TYR A 154 12.76 14.66 30.33
CA TYR A 154 13.54 13.55 30.86
C TYR A 154 14.16 12.77 29.69
N ARG A 155 15.41 12.34 29.89
CA ARG A 155 16.16 11.52 28.96
C ARG A 155 16.53 10.20 29.62
N VAL A 156 16.20 9.11 28.99
CA VAL A 156 16.52 7.76 29.47
C VAL A 156 17.40 7.10 28.43
N ASP A 157 18.63 6.79 28.80
CA ASP A 157 19.50 5.96 28.00
C ASP A 157 19.04 4.49 28.13
N LEU A 158 18.67 3.88 27.01
CA LEU A 158 18.20 2.50 26.98
C LEU A 158 19.35 1.49 26.84
N GLU A 159 20.54 1.93 26.47
CA GLU A 159 21.72 1.08 26.40
C GLU A 159 22.29 0.80 27.79
N GLU A 160 22.46 1.85 28.58
CA GLU A 160 22.95 1.75 29.97
C GLU A 160 21.83 1.57 31.00
N GLY A 161 20.60 1.92 30.66
CA GLY A 161 19.42 1.85 31.55
C GLY A 161 19.42 2.95 32.63
N VAL A 162 20.02 4.11 32.35
CA VAL A 162 20.20 5.22 33.29
C VAL A 162 19.46 6.47 32.82
N PHE A 163 19.00 7.29 33.78
CA PHE A 163 18.52 8.64 33.46
C PHE A 163 19.71 9.59 33.28
N LEU A 164 19.73 10.24 32.12
CA LEU A 164 20.66 11.32 31.83
C LEU A 164 20.17 12.65 32.45
N SER A 165 21.05 13.67 32.44
CA SER A 165 20.68 15.03 32.81
C SER A 165 19.46 15.51 32.03
N PRO A 166 18.37 15.99 32.66
CA PRO A 166 17.20 16.47 31.93
C PRO A 166 17.51 17.79 31.21
N PHE A 167 16.87 18.00 30.07
CA PHE A 167 16.82 19.34 29.49
C PHE A 167 15.86 20.21 30.28
N VAL A 168 16.28 21.37 30.70
CA VAL A 168 15.46 22.30 31.49
C VAL A 168 15.17 23.55 30.69
N SER A 169 13.89 23.78 30.41
CA SER A 169 13.43 25.00 29.75
C SER A 169 13.44 26.17 30.74
N SER A 170 14.07 27.24 30.35
CA SER A 170 14.02 28.52 31.04
C SER A 170 13.60 29.59 30.03
N THR A 171 12.55 30.30 30.35
CA THR A 171 12.17 31.50 29.59
C THR A 171 12.90 32.71 30.14
N GLU A 172 13.10 33.73 29.33
CA GLU A 172 13.74 34.98 29.74
C GLU A 172 12.97 35.66 30.89
N ASP A 173 11.67 35.46 30.93
CA ASP A 173 10.77 36.03 31.95
C ASP A 173 10.80 35.28 33.30
N GLY A 174 11.59 34.22 33.43
CA GLY A 174 11.67 33.39 34.64
C GLY A 174 10.40 32.55 34.86
N SER A 175 9.48 32.47 33.93
CA SER A 175 8.34 31.56 33.98
C SER A 175 8.82 30.12 33.76
N LYS A 176 8.07 29.16 34.31
CA LYS A 176 8.35 27.72 34.19
C LYS A 176 7.33 27.08 33.25
N PRO A 177 7.57 27.15 31.93
CA PRO A 177 6.63 26.61 30.96
C PRO A 177 6.60 25.09 31.04
N THR A 178 5.46 24.50 30.72
CA THR A 178 5.32 23.05 30.62
C THR A 178 5.43 22.56 29.20
N HIS A 179 6.03 21.39 29.01
CA HIS A 179 6.14 20.76 27.71
C HIS A 179 4.86 20.01 27.34
N THR A 180 4.37 20.23 26.13
CA THR A 180 3.12 19.63 25.64
C THR A 180 3.37 18.57 24.58
N SER A 181 4.24 18.85 23.63
CA SER A 181 4.53 17.99 22.49
C SER A 181 6.02 17.97 22.15
N MET A 182 6.46 16.91 21.50
CA MET A 182 7.85 16.77 21.04
C MET A 182 7.91 16.17 19.63
N ALA A 183 8.92 16.59 18.89
CA ALA A 183 9.24 16.01 17.59
C ALA A 183 10.76 15.89 17.41
N LEU A 184 11.23 14.70 17.03
CA LEU A 184 12.62 14.48 16.65
C LEU A 184 12.80 14.79 15.17
N ALA A 185 13.94 15.37 14.82
CA ALA A 185 14.28 15.65 13.45
C ALA A 185 14.50 14.33 12.67
N PRO A 186 14.02 14.23 11.42
CA PRO A 186 14.28 13.08 10.58
C PRO A 186 15.74 13.04 10.12
N LEU A 187 16.12 11.96 9.44
CA LEU A 187 17.44 11.77 8.83
C LEU A 187 18.63 11.76 9.81
N GLY A 188 18.37 11.49 11.09
CA GLY A 188 19.43 11.43 12.11
C GLY A 188 20.04 12.79 12.45
N LEU A 189 19.34 13.89 12.16
CA LEU A 189 19.73 15.21 12.64
C LEU A 189 19.59 15.28 14.18
N PRO A 190 20.59 15.75 14.91
CA PRO A 190 20.58 15.76 16.37
C PRO A 190 19.78 16.94 16.95
N VAL A 191 18.53 17.12 16.47
CA VAL A 191 17.67 18.23 16.90
C VAL A 191 16.34 17.70 17.42
N LEU A 192 16.01 18.07 18.65
CA LEU A 192 14.74 17.83 19.30
C LEU A 192 13.95 19.14 19.38
N LEU A 193 12.72 19.15 18.93
CA LEU A 193 11.78 20.26 19.14
C LEU A 193 10.84 19.92 20.27
N ALA A 194 10.60 20.90 21.11
CA ALA A 194 9.63 20.83 22.21
C ALA A 194 8.67 22.01 22.15
N GLY A 195 7.38 21.72 22.12
CA GLY A 195 6.31 22.71 22.21
C GLY A 195 5.97 23.00 23.67
N LEU A 196 5.69 24.24 23.94
CA LEU A 196 5.38 24.76 25.28
C LEU A 196 3.94 25.26 25.38
N ASP A 197 3.46 25.35 26.59
CA ASP A 197 2.13 25.88 26.95
C ASP A 197 1.99 27.39 26.70
N ASN A 198 3.12 28.12 26.68
CA ASN A 198 3.14 29.56 26.39
C ASN A 198 3.13 29.91 24.88
N GLY A 199 3.02 28.93 24.00
CA GLY A 199 3.01 29.15 22.55
C GLY A 199 4.40 29.24 21.92
N GLU A 200 5.46 28.88 22.62
CA GLU A 200 6.83 28.84 22.10
C GLU A 200 7.21 27.42 21.70
N ILE A 201 8.15 27.32 20.76
CA ILE A 201 8.81 26.09 20.35
C ILE A 201 10.29 26.25 20.65
N GLN A 202 10.83 25.38 21.49
CA GLN A 202 12.26 25.34 21.78
C GLN A 202 12.93 24.21 21.03
N SER A 203 14.11 24.49 20.47
CA SER A 203 14.96 23.51 19.80
C SER A 203 16.16 23.17 20.67
N TRP A 204 16.46 21.88 20.78
CA TRP A 204 17.55 21.33 21.57
C TRP A 204 18.50 20.52 20.70
N ASP A 205 19.81 20.62 20.93
CA ASP A 205 20.77 19.66 20.41
C ASP A 205 20.79 18.43 21.32
N THR A 206 20.61 17.25 20.74
CA THR A 206 20.63 15.99 21.50
C THR A 206 22.02 15.63 22.04
N ARG A 207 23.05 16.26 21.53
CA ARG A 207 24.47 16.03 21.91
C ARG A 207 24.94 16.94 23.02
N ASP A 208 24.30 18.09 23.21
CA ASP A 208 24.68 19.10 24.20
C ASP A 208 23.60 19.23 25.28
N ASP A 209 24.01 19.26 26.52
CA ASP A 209 23.12 19.25 27.68
C ASP A 209 22.78 20.66 28.20
N SER A 210 23.32 21.71 27.59
CA SER A 210 23.41 22.99 28.28
C SER A 210 22.14 23.85 28.22
N LYS A 211 21.67 24.19 27.03
CA LYS A 211 20.56 25.15 26.84
C LYS A 211 19.84 24.92 25.52
N PRO A 212 18.60 25.41 25.35
CA PRO A 212 17.94 25.40 24.08
C PRO A 212 18.76 26.25 23.07
N ILE A 213 18.90 25.76 21.85
CA ILE A 213 19.64 26.43 20.77
C ILE A 213 18.88 27.67 20.30
N SER A 214 17.58 27.52 20.12
CA SER A 214 16.72 28.61 19.66
C SER A 214 15.32 28.47 20.25
N CYS A 215 14.64 29.60 20.35
CA CYS A 215 13.26 29.71 20.74
C CYS A 215 12.48 30.40 19.61
N LEU A 216 11.41 29.78 19.15
CA LEU A 216 10.51 30.28 18.12
C LEU A 216 9.16 30.56 18.74
N VAL A 217 8.69 31.79 18.67
CA VAL A 217 7.34 32.15 19.12
C VAL A 217 6.33 31.77 18.05
N ALA A 218 5.60 30.68 18.28
CA ALA A 218 4.58 30.20 17.36
C ALA A 218 3.24 30.91 17.55
N SER A 219 2.92 31.34 18.78
CA SER A 219 1.72 32.14 19.07
C SER A 219 2.08 33.36 19.91
N VAL A 220 1.68 34.53 19.45
CA VAL A 220 1.80 35.80 20.21
C VAL A 220 0.71 35.88 21.28
N ASP A 221 -0.43 35.24 21.03
CA ASP A 221 -1.59 35.25 21.96
C ASP A 221 -1.43 34.29 23.14
N GLY A 222 -0.32 33.55 23.22
CA GLY A 222 -0.04 32.59 24.27
C GLY A 222 -0.85 31.29 24.17
N ASN A 223 -1.35 30.94 22.99
CA ASN A 223 -2.03 29.67 22.76
C ASN A 223 -1.03 28.51 22.83
N GLU A 224 -1.41 27.44 23.50
CA GLU A 224 -0.59 26.24 23.70
C GLU A 224 -0.21 25.58 22.36
N VAL A 225 1.04 25.14 22.21
CA VAL A 225 1.48 24.33 21.07
C VAL A 225 1.13 22.88 21.33
N THR A 226 0.05 22.40 20.74
CA THR A 226 -0.48 21.05 21.00
C THR A 226 0.29 19.95 20.28
N GLN A 227 0.71 20.20 19.03
CA GLN A 227 1.44 19.22 18.22
C GLN A 227 2.53 19.88 17.38
N ILE A 228 3.62 19.15 17.19
CA ILE A 228 4.72 19.54 16.29
C ILE A 228 5.01 18.40 15.34
N ALA A 229 5.27 18.72 14.08
CA ALA A 229 5.72 17.78 13.07
C ALA A 229 6.88 18.34 12.25
N TRP A 230 7.81 17.47 11.88
CA TRP A 230 8.87 17.74 10.93
C TRP A 230 8.46 17.32 9.53
N SER A 231 8.90 18.10 8.53
CA SER A 231 8.91 17.62 7.15
C SER A 231 9.93 16.49 6.99
N ASN A 232 9.65 15.54 6.09
CA ASN A 232 10.57 14.43 5.78
C ASN A 232 11.96 14.90 5.31
N ASP A 233 12.05 16.12 4.78
CA ASP A 233 13.33 16.72 4.35
C ASP A 233 14.13 17.37 5.49
N GLY A 234 13.55 17.49 6.70
CA GLY A 234 14.17 18.17 7.83
C GLY A 234 14.33 19.68 7.69
N MET A 235 13.70 20.32 6.69
CA MET A 235 13.82 21.75 6.43
C MET A 235 12.64 22.58 6.94
N GLN A 236 11.47 21.97 7.03
CA GLN A 236 10.24 22.63 7.46
C GLN A 236 9.71 22.01 8.73
N ILE A 237 9.10 22.85 9.52
CA ILE A 237 8.45 22.50 10.80
C ILE A 237 7.02 23.01 10.72
N ALA A 238 6.08 22.23 11.19
CA ALA A 238 4.73 22.68 11.41
C ALA A 238 4.34 22.52 12.87
N CYS A 239 3.61 23.47 13.39
CA CYS A 239 3.02 23.44 14.72
C CYS A 239 1.50 23.62 14.64
N GLY A 240 0.80 22.85 15.45
CA GLY A 240 -0.63 22.99 15.71
C GLY A 240 -0.84 23.69 17.04
N LEU A 241 -1.78 24.62 17.09
CA LEU A 241 -2.13 25.39 18.26
C LEU A 241 -3.48 24.95 18.83
N ASP A 242 -3.74 25.33 20.06
CA ASP A 242 -4.99 25.02 20.76
C ASP A 242 -6.22 25.68 20.13
N ASN A 243 -6.05 26.79 19.43
CA ASN A 243 -7.12 27.48 18.70
C ASN A 243 -7.46 26.86 17.33
N GLY A 244 -6.87 25.72 16.94
CA GLY A 244 -7.11 25.06 15.67
C GLY A 244 -6.29 25.62 14.49
N VAL A 245 -5.38 26.56 14.74
CA VAL A 245 -4.50 27.11 13.72
C VAL A 245 -3.25 26.26 13.57
N VAL A 246 -2.87 25.99 12.33
CA VAL A 246 -1.62 25.30 11.95
C VAL A 246 -0.70 26.31 11.28
N ARG A 247 0.52 26.46 11.80
CA ARG A 247 1.55 27.33 11.26
C ARG A 247 2.76 26.53 10.81
N GLY A 248 3.28 26.85 9.65
CA GLY A 248 4.51 26.25 9.13
C GLY A 248 5.66 27.25 9.09
N TYR A 249 6.85 26.77 9.40
CA TYR A 249 8.08 27.55 9.46
C TYR A 249 9.20 26.82 8.70
N ASP A 250 10.14 27.59 8.16
CA ASP A 250 11.43 27.09 7.73
C ASP A 250 12.40 27.15 8.92
N ILE A 251 13.21 26.10 9.12
CA ILE A 251 14.21 26.06 10.21
C ILE A 251 15.22 27.21 10.17
N ARG A 252 15.38 27.83 8.99
CA ARG A 252 16.31 28.94 8.78
C ARG A 252 15.70 30.32 9.04
N SER A 253 14.39 30.38 9.20
CA SER A 253 13.65 31.63 9.27
C SER A 253 12.59 31.55 10.38
N SER A 254 12.43 32.63 11.11
CA SER A 254 11.34 32.80 12.08
C SER A 254 10.02 33.25 11.46
N HIS A 255 9.99 33.49 10.13
CA HIS A 255 8.78 33.92 9.46
C HIS A 255 7.87 32.73 9.14
N VAL A 256 6.57 32.96 9.29
CA VAL A 256 5.54 31.97 8.96
C VAL A 256 5.52 31.77 7.44
N LEU A 257 5.72 30.54 6.98
CA LEU A 257 5.60 30.16 5.57
C LEU A 257 4.14 30.03 5.13
N PHE A 258 3.35 29.35 5.95
CA PHE A 258 1.92 29.18 5.71
C PHE A 258 1.15 29.14 7.03
N GLU A 259 -0.07 29.61 6.97
CA GLU A 259 -1.04 29.55 8.07
C GLU A 259 -2.33 28.92 7.57
N ARG A 260 -2.87 27.95 8.31
CA ARG A 260 -4.09 27.23 7.98
C ARG A 260 -4.97 27.12 9.22
N ASP A 261 -6.23 27.44 9.06
CA ASP A 261 -7.20 27.45 10.14
C ASP A 261 -8.26 26.38 9.92
N HIS A 262 -8.50 25.55 10.93
CA HIS A 262 -9.58 24.57 10.93
C HIS A 262 -10.97 25.18 11.06
N ARG A 263 -11.06 26.42 11.54
CA ARG A 263 -12.32 27.18 11.76
C ARG A 263 -13.31 26.51 12.72
N ASN A 264 -12.85 25.58 13.53
CA ASN A 264 -13.66 24.85 14.48
C ASN A 264 -13.34 25.25 15.94
N ASP A 265 -12.33 26.05 16.16
CA ASP A 265 -11.81 26.48 17.48
C ASP A 265 -11.51 25.30 18.42
N PHE A 266 -11.14 24.13 17.87
CA PHE A 266 -10.70 22.97 18.63
C PHE A 266 -9.19 22.79 18.51
N PRO A 267 -8.54 22.22 19.54
CA PRO A 267 -7.11 21.96 19.52
C PRO A 267 -6.72 21.02 18.38
N VAL A 268 -5.56 21.27 17.77
CA VAL A 268 -4.97 20.37 16.79
C VAL A 268 -4.40 19.15 17.52
N VAL A 269 -5.02 18.00 17.33
CA VAL A 269 -4.68 16.73 18.00
C VAL A 269 -3.61 15.95 17.23
N GLY A 270 -3.55 16.10 15.92
CA GLY A 270 -2.61 15.38 15.08
C GLY A 270 -2.09 16.22 13.94
N LEU A 271 -0.80 16.09 13.66
CA LEU A 271 -0.11 16.81 12.60
C LEU A 271 0.90 15.90 11.92
N HIS A 272 0.90 15.88 10.58
CA HIS A 272 1.83 15.03 9.83
C HIS A 272 2.13 15.62 8.44
N PHE A 273 3.42 15.64 8.06
CA PHE A 273 3.83 15.90 6.69
C PHE A 273 3.80 14.61 5.89
N THR A 274 3.03 14.60 4.82
CA THR A 274 2.93 13.44 3.92
C THR A 274 3.92 13.53 2.77
N SER A 275 4.17 14.74 2.30
CA SER A 275 5.20 15.07 1.31
C SER A 275 5.77 16.45 1.61
N LYS A 276 6.70 16.94 0.79
CA LYS A 276 7.30 18.27 0.94
C LYS A 276 6.27 19.40 0.95
N SER A 277 5.22 19.26 0.15
CA SER A 277 4.21 20.30 -0.06
C SER A 277 2.85 19.96 0.53
N VAL A 278 2.67 18.79 1.14
CA VAL A 278 1.36 18.37 1.65
C VAL A 278 1.45 18.07 3.14
N ILE A 279 0.60 18.76 3.88
CA ILE A 279 0.45 18.58 5.32
C ILE A 279 -0.97 18.12 5.65
N ALA A 280 -1.09 17.20 6.58
CA ALA A 280 -2.36 16.78 7.14
C ALA A 280 -2.43 17.22 8.60
N SER A 281 -3.55 17.78 8.97
CA SER A 281 -3.86 18.20 10.32
C SER A 281 -5.21 17.64 10.77
N ALA A 282 -5.30 17.25 12.02
CA ALA A 282 -6.52 16.76 12.62
C ALA A 282 -6.88 17.61 13.85
N ASP A 283 -8.12 18.05 13.90
CA ASP A 283 -8.75 18.56 15.12
C ASP A 283 -9.66 17.48 15.75
N ASN A 284 -10.38 17.82 16.79
CA ASN A 284 -11.30 16.88 17.44
C ASN A 284 -12.43 16.37 16.53
N CYS A 285 -12.78 17.08 15.45
CA CYS A 285 -13.94 16.77 14.62
C CYS A 285 -13.59 16.44 13.19
N SER A 286 -12.48 16.97 12.66
CA SER A 286 -12.15 16.87 11.25
C SER A 286 -10.66 16.65 10.98
N VAL A 287 -10.37 15.93 9.90
CA VAL A 287 -9.02 15.83 9.33
C VAL A 287 -9.01 16.60 8.03
N LYS A 288 -8.07 17.52 7.88
CA LYS A 288 -7.89 18.33 6.68
C LYS A 288 -6.50 18.11 6.10
N ILE A 289 -6.44 17.98 4.78
CA ILE A 289 -5.21 17.79 4.03
C ILE A 289 -5.00 19.02 3.14
N TRP A 290 -3.89 19.70 3.35
CA TRP A 290 -3.58 20.98 2.75
C TRP A 290 -2.38 20.91 1.81
N ASP A 291 -2.42 21.68 0.73
CA ASP A 291 -1.23 21.99 -0.03
C ASP A 291 -0.54 23.21 0.58
N THR A 292 0.74 23.08 0.89
CA THR A 292 1.55 24.18 1.46
C THR A 292 2.17 25.09 0.40
N SER A 293 2.23 24.62 -0.86
CA SER A 293 2.77 25.40 -1.98
C SER A 293 1.90 26.60 -2.36
N ASP A 294 0.58 26.44 -2.21
CA ASP A 294 -0.39 27.47 -2.51
C ASP A 294 -0.69 28.32 -1.27
N THR A 295 -0.42 29.62 -1.34
CA THR A 295 -0.79 30.60 -0.29
C THR A 295 -2.29 30.91 -0.24
N SER A 296 -3.06 30.46 -1.24
CA SER A 296 -4.50 30.71 -1.30
C SER A 296 -5.27 29.89 -0.26
N SER A 297 -6.34 30.45 0.27
CA SER A 297 -7.23 29.76 1.21
C SER A 297 -7.94 28.52 0.63
N GLN A 298 -7.78 28.25 -0.65
CA GLN A 298 -8.40 27.13 -1.39
C GLN A 298 -7.46 25.93 -1.58
N SER A 299 -6.35 25.89 -0.90
CA SER A 299 -5.36 24.80 -0.99
C SER A 299 -5.78 23.48 -0.31
N LEU A 300 -7.05 23.33 0.04
CA LEU A 300 -7.58 22.12 0.62
C LEU A 300 -7.68 21.01 -0.44
N ILE A 301 -6.87 19.95 -0.28
CA ILE A 301 -6.84 18.78 -1.15
C ILE A 301 -7.99 17.83 -0.80
N GLY A 302 -8.14 17.54 0.50
CA GLY A 302 -9.18 16.63 0.99
C GLY A 302 -9.54 16.91 2.44
N PHE A 303 -10.73 16.51 2.83
CA PHE A 303 -11.15 16.59 4.21
C PHE A 303 -12.02 15.39 4.60
N VAL A 304 -12.01 15.07 5.87
CA VAL A 304 -12.84 14.04 6.48
C VAL A 304 -13.46 14.60 7.74
N GLU A 305 -14.75 14.50 7.86
CA GLU A 305 -15.46 14.79 9.10
C GLU A 305 -15.75 13.48 9.84
N SER A 306 -15.37 13.43 11.11
CA SER A 306 -15.70 12.32 11.99
C SER A 306 -16.93 12.67 12.82
N ARG A 307 -17.75 11.66 13.10
CA ARG A 307 -18.89 11.82 14.04
C ARG A 307 -18.42 11.79 15.50
N ASP A 308 -17.34 11.02 15.72
CA ASP A 308 -16.78 10.79 17.03
C ASP A 308 -15.51 11.63 17.17
N LYS A 309 -15.19 12.03 18.40
CA LYS A 309 -14.02 12.84 18.66
C LYS A 309 -12.74 12.10 18.28
N ILE A 310 -11.88 12.78 17.55
CA ILE A 310 -10.57 12.28 17.10
C ILE A 310 -9.56 12.53 18.21
N ASN A 311 -8.79 11.50 18.59
CA ASN A 311 -7.75 11.56 19.63
C ASN A 311 -6.34 11.65 19.04
N GLY A 312 -6.16 11.41 17.73
CA GLY A 312 -4.86 11.46 17.08
C GLY A 312 -4.92 11.23 15.59
N LEU A 313 -3.79 11.39 14.94
CA LEU A 313 -3.62 11.18 13.51
C LEU A 313 -2.28 10.50 13.25
N LYS A 314 -2.29 9.41 12.47
CA LYS A 314 -1.06 8.76 12.04
C LYS A 314 -1.16 8.35 10.59
N PHE A 315 -0.25 8.84 9.76
CA PHE A 315 -0.13 8.44 8.36
C PHE A 315 0.80 7.25 8.20
N TRP A 316 0.47 6.44 7.22
CA TRP A 316 1.37 5.40 6.74
C TRP A 316 2.53 6.04 5.97
N PRO A 317 3.77 5.58 6.17
CA PRO A 317 4.91 6.13 5.45
C PRO A 317 4.72 6.08 3.92
N ASN A 318 4.96 7.18 3.24
CA ASN A 318 4.88 7.32 1.78
C ASN A 318 3.55 6.88 1.13
N SER A 319 2.44 6.96 1.85
CA SER A 319 1.12 6.54 1.39
C SER A 319 0.05 7.56 1.78
N GLY A 320 -1.08 7.48 1.08
CA GLY A 320 -2.29 8.22 1.43
C GLY A 320 -3.17 7.52 2.48
N LEU A 321 -2.72 6.40 3.05
CA LEU A 321 -3.44 5.70 4.10
C LEU A 321 -3.16 6.35 5.47
N PHE A 322 -4.20 6.61 6.24
CA PHE A 322 -4.07 7.15 7.59
C PHE A 322 -5.08 6.56 8.57
N PHE A 323 -4.69 6.58 9.83
CA PHE A 323 -5.45 6.06 10.94
C PHE A 323 -5.78 7.19 11.89
N THR A 324 -7.02 7.20 12.35
CA THR A 324 -7.52 8.15 13.34
C THR A 324 -8.08 7.38 14.53
N PRO A 325 -7.36 7.28 15.64
CA PRO A 325 -7.96 6.83 16.88
C PRO A 325 -9.06 7.83 17.30
N CYS A 326 -10.22 7.30 17.67
CA CYS A 326 -11.40 8.08 17.99
C CYS A 326 -12.01 7.64 19.33
N GLU A 327 -12.90 8.48 19.89
CA GLU A 327 -13.76 8.10 21.03
C GLU A 327 -14.86 7.10 20.63
N ALA A 328 -14.58 6.29 19.63
CA ALA A 328 -15.43 5.21 19.14
C ALA A 328 -14.74 3.86 19.35
N PRO A 329 -15.48 2.75 19.38
CA PRO A 329 -14.90 1.42 19.50
C PRO A 329 -13.96 1.08 18.36
N ARG A 330 -14.20 1.59 17.14
CA ARG A 330 -13.39 1.31 15.96
C ARG A 330 -12.45 2.45 15.66
N VAL A 331 -11.20 2.11 15.32
CA VAL A 331 -10.23 3.07 14.81
C VAL A 331 -10.64 3.48 13.40
N GLY A 332 -10.70 4.77 13.15
CA GLY A 332 -10.96 5.31 11.81
C GLY A 332 -9.78 4.98 10.89
N THR A 333 -10.08 4.37 9.76
CA THR A 333 -9.10 4.07 8.72
C THR A 333 -9.55 4.71 7.43
N TYR A 334 -8.73 5.59 6.88
CA TYR A 334 -9.07 6.37 5.70
C TYR A 334 -7.96 6.29 4.67
N PHE A 335 -8.35 6.40 3.41
CA PHE A 335 -7.41 6.46 2.30
C PHE A 335 -7.67 7.68 1.43
N ALA A 336 -6.64 8.51 1.24
CA ALA A 336 -6.64 9.69 0.40
C ALA A 336 -5.74 9.49 -0.83
N PRO A 337 -6.30 9.11 -1.99
CA PRO A 337 -5.50 8.81 -3.18
C PRO A 337 -4.67 9.99 -3.70
N ALA A 338 -5.12 11.23 -3.45
CA ALA A 338 -4.41 12.44 -3.86
C ALA A 338 -3.08 12.64 -3.13
N VAL A 339 -2.93 12.08 -1.94
CA VAL A 339 -1.73 12.20 -1.11
C VAL A 339 -0.66 11.21 -1.56
N GLY A 340 -1.06 9.98 -1.83
CA GLY A 340 -0.14 8.95 -2.24
C GLY A 340 -0.82 7.62 -2.56
N PRO A 341 -0.09 6.66 -3.13
CA PRO A 341 -0.61 5.33 -3.43
C PRO A 341 -0.90 4.56 -2.14
N ALA A 342 -1.76 3.56 -2.22
CA ALA A 342 -1.99 2.62 -1.12
C ALA A 342 -0.74 1.73 -0.91
N PRO A 343 -0.49 1.25 0.30
CA PRO A 343 0.57 0.29 0.57
C PRO A 343 0.38 -1.00 -0.24
N ARG A 344 1.46 -1.71 -0.55
CA ARG A 344 1.41 -2.96 -1.34
C ARG A 344 0.55 -4.04 -0.70
N TRP A 345 0.48 -4.11 0.61
CA TRP A 345 -0.34 -5.08 1.34
C TRP A 345 -1.85 -4.83 1.20
N CYS A 346 -2.27 -3.64 0.75
CA CYS A 346 -3.67 -3.31 0.44
C CYS A 346 -4.10 -3.72 -0.99
N SER A 347 -3.21 -4.26 -1.82
CA SER A 347 -3.50 -4.57 -3.23
C SER A 347 -4.65 -5.58 -3.41
N PHE A 348 -4.93 -6.40 -2.40
CA PHE A 348 -6.05 -7.34 -2.41
C PHE A 348 -7.42 -6.65 -2.48
N LEU A 349 -7.56 -5.41 -2.00
CA LEU A 349 -8.82 -4.67 -2.05
C LEU A 349 -9.26 -4.38 -3.49
N ASP A 350 -8.32 -4.17 -4.39
CA ASP A 350 -8.63 -3.94 -5.81
C ASP A 350 -9.10 -5.21 -6.50
N THR A 351 -8.44 -6.34 -6.23
CA THR A 351 -8.84 -7.64 -6.80
C THR A 351 -10.23 -8.04 -6.33
N VAL A 352 -10.54 -7.83 -5.05
CA VAL A 352 -11.87 -8.10 -4.49
C VAL A 352 -12.92 -7.17 -5.06
N ALA A 353 -12.64 -5.88 -5.23
CA ALA A 353 -13.56 -4.94 -5.86
C ALA A 353 -13.85 -5.32 -7.32
N ASP A 354 -12.85 -5.75 -8.08
CA ASP A 354 -13.01 -6.23 -9.45
C ASP A 354 -13.77 -7.56 -9.52
N GLU A 355 -13.55 -8.48 -8.60
CA GLU A 355 -14.30 -9.75 -8.52
C GLU A 355 -15.76 -9.52 -8.19
N ILE A 356 -16.06 -8.63 -7.24
CA ILE A 356 -17.44 -8.26 -6.89
C ILE A 356 -18.15 -7.62 -8.09
N ASN A 357 -17.47 -6.76 -8.84
CA ASN A 357 -18.02 -6.16 -10.04
C ASN A 357 -18.26 -7.21 -11.15
N LYS A 358 -17.38 -8.20 -11.29
CA LYS A 358 -17.52 -9.32 -12.25
C LYS A 358 -18.63 -10.29 -11.85
N THR A 359 -18.73 -10.66 -10.57
CA THR A 359 -19.78 -11.59 -10.08
C THR A 359 -21.15 -10.95 -10.09
N GLY A 360 -21.27 -9.66 -9.76
CA GLY A 360 -22.53 -8.91 -9.88
C GLY A 360 -23.06 -8.85 -11.32
N ALA A 361 -22.19 -8.88 -12.32
CA ALA A 361 -22.57 -8.91 -13.74
C ALA A 361 -23.01 -10.30 -14.24
N ALA A 362 -22.55 -11.38 -13.60
CA ALA A 362 -22.80 -12.76 -14.06
C ALA A 362 -24.11 -13.37 -13.55
N VAL A 363 -24.72 -12.83 -12.48
CA VAL A 363 -25.92 -13.40 -11.85
C VAL A 363 -27.23 -12.84 -12.43
N ASP A 364 -27.19 -11.68 -13.07
CA ASP A 364 -28.37 -11.11 -13.71
C ASP A 364 -28.49 -11.54 -15.18
N GLY A 365 -28.98 -12.76 -15.40
CA GLY A 365 -29.34 -13.28 -16.74
C GLY A 365 -30.51 -12.55 -17.43
N ALA A 366 -30.90 -11.36 -16.97
CA ALA A 366 -32.04 -10.62 -17.50
C ALA A 366 -31.87 -9.09 -17.39
N SER A 367 -30.80 -8.54 -17.95
CA SER A 367 -30.81 -7.20 -18.56
C SER A 367 -29.43 -6.82 -19.10
N THR A 368 -29.28 -7.01 -20.36
CA THR A 368 -28.10 -6.76 -21.19
C THR A 368 -27.66 -5.29 -21.24
N THR A 369 -28.46 -4.35 -20.77
CA THR A 369 -28.21 -2.92 -20.94
C THR A 369 -27.37 -2.29 -19.82
N THR A 370 -27.53 -2.72 -18.56
CA THR A 370 -26.79 -2.13 -17.44
C THR A 370 -25.42 -2.74 -17.20
N ALA A 371 -25.26 -4.05 -17.47
CA ALA A 371 -23.95 -4.72 -17.41
C ALA A 371 -23.03 -4.25 -18.54
N ALA A 372 -23.58 -3.97 -19.73
CA ALA A 372 -22.81 -3.40 -20.83
C ALA A 372 -22.34 -1.97 -20.55
N ALA A 373 -23.16 -1.15 -19.87
CA ALA A 373 -22.78 0.21 -19.50
C ALA A 373 -21.67 0.26 -18.43
N THR A 374 -21.69 -0.67 -17.47
CA THR A 374 -20.64 -0.76 -16.45
C THR A 374 -19.33 -1.30 -17.05
N LYS A 375 -19.42 -2.25 -17.96
CA LYS A 375 -18.27 -2.82 -18.68
C LYS A 375 -17.64 -1.79 -19.62
N GLN A 376 -18.46 -1.00 -20.33
CA GLN A 376 -17.98 0.09 -21.18
C GLN A 376 -17.29 1.21 -20.41
N MET A 377 -17.70 1.47 -19.14
CA MET A 377 -17.10 2.54 -18.34
C MET A 377 -15.66 2.24 -17.91
N TYR A 378 -15.30 0.94 -17.77
CA TYR A 378 -13.92 0.51 -17.45
C TYR A 378 -13.09 0.22 -18.71
N ASP A 379 -13.71 -0.13 -19.83
CA ASP A 379 -13.01 -0.41 -21.08
C ASP A 379 -12.36 0.86 -21.69
N ASP A 380 -12.88 2.04 -21.35
CA ASP A 380 -12.34 3.34 -21.79
C ASP A 380 -11.18 3.85 -20.93
N TYR A 381 -10.90 3.23 -19.76
CA TYR A 381 -9.85 3.64 -18.85
C TYR A 381 -8.74 2.58 -18.73
N ILE A 382 -7.51 3.06 -18.55
CA ILE A 382 -6.34 2.20 -18.28
C ILE A 382 -5.87 2.50 -16.85
N PHE A 383 -5.59 1.43 -16.10
CA PHE A 383 -5.00 1.53 -14.78
C PHE A 383 -3.48 1.71 -14.90
N LEU A 384 -2.93 2.71 -14.21
CA LEU A 384 -1.53 3.06 -14.22
C LEU A 384 -1.02 3.22 -12.80
N THR A 385 0.19 2.72 -12.54
CA THR A 385 0.89 3.01 -11.29
C THR A 385 1.53 4.40 -11.35
N ARG A 386 1.89 4.93 -10.18
CA ARG A 386 2.55 6.23 -10.09
C ARG A 386 3.87 6.27 -10.89
N GLU A 387 4.64 5.18 -10.85
CA GLU A 387 5.88 5.04 -11.63
C GLU A 387 5.64 5.12 -13.15
N GLN A 388 4.55 4.52 -13.62
CA GLN A 388 4.17 4.58 -15.03
C GLN A 388 3.73 5.99 -15.45
N ILE A 389 3.02 6.72 -14.57
CA ILE A 389 2.65 8.12 -14.84
C ILE A 389 3.88 9.02 -14.89
N GLN A 390 4.87 8.78 -14.02
CA GLN A 390 6.15 9.49 -14.05
C GLN A 390 6.92 9.19 -15.34
N ALA A 391 6.96 7.94 -15.77
CA ALA A 391 7.60 7.55 -17.03
C ALA A 391 6.92 8.19 -18.26
N LEU A 392 5.61 8.45 -18.18
CA LEU A 392 4.85 9.15 -19.21
C LEU A 392 4.96 10.69 -19.12
N GLY A 393 5.59 11.24 -18.06
CA GLY A 393 5.69 12.68 -17.82
C GLY A 393 4.35 13.36 -17.52
N ALA A 394 3.38 12.61 -17.00
CA ALA A 394 2.00 13.05 -16.81
C ALA A 394 1.66 13.41 -15.35
N GLU A 395 2.66 13.73 -14.51
CA GLU A 395 2.45 14.06 -13.10
C GLU A 395 1.52 15.27 -12.91
N ASN A 396 1.62 16.26 -13.79
CA ASN A 396 0.79 17.46 -13.76
C ASN A 396 -0.71 17.20 -14.01
N LEU A 397 -1.06 16.01 -14.50
CA LEU A 397 -2.46 15.64 -14.74
C LEU A 397 -3.10 14.95 -13.53
N ILE A 398 -2.33 14.64 -12.48
CA ILE A 398 -2.85 14.06 -11.25
C ILE A 398 -3.77 15.07 -10.57
N GLY A 399 -4.99 14.63 -10.21
CA GLY A 399 -6.03 15.52 -9.63
C GLY A 399 -6.95 16.17 -10.66
N THR A 400 -6.70 16.02 -11.96
CA THR A 400 -7.63 16.46 -13.01
C THR A 400 -8.71 15.39 -13.25
N PRO A 401 -9.86 15.74 -13.86
CA PRO A 401 -10.90 14.77 -14.20
C PRO A 401 -10.45 13.68 -15.18
N VAL A 402 -9.33 13.89 -15.87
CA VAL A 402 -8.74 12.96 -16.84
C VAL A 402 -8.02 11.79 -16.15
N VAL A 403 -7.39 12.05 -15.00
CA VAL A 403 -6.65 11.07 -14.20
C VAL A 403 -7.33 10.94 -12.85
N LYS A 404 -8.10 9.87 -12.70
CA LYS A 404 -8.83 9.58 -11.47
C LYS A 404 -7.98 8.72 -10.56
N ALA A 405 -7.72 9.20 -9.36
CA ALA A 405 -7.00 8.44 -8.36
C ALA A 405 -7.85 7.26 -7.85
N TYR A 406 -7.20 6.12 -7.69
CA TYR A 406 -7.80 4.90 -7.16
C TYR A 406 -6.76 4.19 -6.29
N MET A 407 -7.17 3.51 -5.25
CA MET A 407 -6.32 2.81 -4.25
C MET A 407 -4.79 2.96 -4.43
N HIS A 408 -4.14 2.07 -5.13
CA HIS A 408 -2.68 2.05 -5.33
C HIS A 408 -2.23 2.63 -6.68
N GLY A 409 -3.14 3.22 -7.45
CA GLY A 409 -2.83 3.78 -8.77
C GLY A 409 -3.86 4.79 -9.25
N PHE A 410 -3.90 4.96 -10.54
CA PHE A 410 -4.71 5.96 -11.20
C PHE A 410 -5.38 5.38 -12.44
N TRP A 411 -6.61 5.79 -12.67
CA TRP A 411 -7.34 5.51 -13.89
C TRP A 411 -7.17 6.68 -14.86
N MET A 412 -6.61 6.42 -16.02
CA MET A 412 -6.44 7.39 -17.07
C MET A 412 -7.28 7.00 -18.29
N ASP A 413 -7.90 8.00 -18.97
CA ASP A 413 -8.59 7.78 -20.23
C ASP A 413 -7.63 7.17 -21.26
N ARG A 414 -8.05 6.09 -21.91
CA ARG A 414 -7.28 5.34 -22.90
C ARG A 414 -6.81 6.21 -24.07
N ARG A 415 -7.60 7.20 -24.47
CA ARG A 415 -7.26 8.11 -25.58
C ARG A 415 -6.11 9.05 -25.19
N VAL A 416 -6.12 9.53 -23.95
CA VAL A 416 -5.05 10.39 -23.41
C VAL A 416 -3.79 9.59 -23.19
N HIS A 417 -3.91 8.38 -22.61
CA HIS A 417 -2.79 7.47 -22.44
C HIS A 417 -2.10 7.16 -23.77
N ALA A 418 -2.86 6.84 -24.84
CA ALA A 418 -2.29 6.56 -26.16
C ALA A 418 -1.47 7.75 -26.69
N LYS A 419 -2.01 8.98 -26.57
CA LYS A 419 -1.29 10.20 -26.99
C LYS A 419 -0.02 10.46 -26.19
N LEU A 420 -0.07 10.26 -24.88
CA LEU A 420 1.11 10.44 -24.01
C LEU A 420 2.16 9.37 -24.29
N ARG A 421 1.72 8.14 -24.50
CA ARG A 421 2.61 7.03 -24.86
C ARG A 421 3.31 7.24 -26.19
N ASP A 422 2.60 7.74 -27.19
CA ASP A 422 3.18 8.05 -28.52
C ASP A 422 4.26 9.13 -28.43
N VAL A 423 4.10 10.08 -27.49
CA VAL A 423 5.10 11.13 -27.24
C VAL A 423 6.28 10.59 -26.41
N ALA A 424 6.00 9.79 -25.37
CA ALA A 424 7.03 9.26 -24.48
C ALA A 424 7.88 8.15 -25.15
N GLU A 425 7.27 7.35 -26.02
CA GLU A 425 7.93 6.21 -26.65
C GLU A 425 7.78 6.24 -28.19
N PRO A 426 8.50 7.08 -28.92
CA PRO A 426 8.39 7.19 -30.37
C PRO A 426 8.80 5.93 -31.14
N PHE A 427 9.58 5.03 -30.52
CA PHE A 427 10.07 3.79 -31.11
C PHE A 427 9.28 2.53 -30.72
N LEU A 428 8.04 2.67 -30.31
CA LEU A 428 7.15 1.57 -29.92
C LEU A 428 7.01 0.50 -30.99
N TYR A 429 6.92 0.92 -32.25
CA TYR A 429 6.80 -0.01 -33.37
C TYR A 429 8.03 -0.92 -33.54
N GLU A 430 9.22 -0.36 -33.35
CA GLU A 430 10.47 -1.13 -33.42
C GLU A 430 10.59 -2.13 -32.26
N LYS A 431 10.21 -1.70 -31.04
CA LYS A 431 10.14 -2.59 -29.87
C LYS A 431 9.15 -3.73 -30.09
N TYR A 432 7.94 -3.42 -30.57
CA TYR A 432 6.93 -4.42 -30.88
C TYR A 432 7.43 -5.42 -31.95
N LYS A 433 8.11 -4.93 -32.99
CA LYS A 433 8.70 -5.79 -34.01
C LYS A 433 9.75 -6.73 -33.43
N GLN A 434 10.61 -6.22 -32.54
CA GLN A 434 11.62 -7.03 -31.86
C GLN A 434 11.01 -8.06 -30.91
N GLU A 435 9.98 -7.69 -30.15
CA GLU A 435 9.27 -8.61 -29.26
C GLU A 435 8.54 -9.70 -30.03
N LYS A 436 7.91 -9.34 -31.14
CA LYS A 436 7.26 -10.32 -32.03
C LYS A 436 8.26 -11.31 -32.62
N LEU A 437 9.40 -10.81 -33.09
CA LEU A 437 10.48 -11.68 -33.58
C LEU A 437 11.03 -12.58 -32.46
N LYS A 438 11.21 -12.05 -31.23
CA LYS A 438 11.64 -12.87 -30.09
C LYS A 438 10.62 -13.96 -29.77
N SER A 439 9.32 -13.62 -29.75
CA SER A 439 8.24 -14.59 -29.49
C SER A 439 8.15 -15.68 -30.57
N GLU A 440 8.37 -15.33 -31.85
CA GLU A 440 8.41 -16.28 -32.94
C GLU A 440 9.65 -17.18 -32.87
N VAL A 441 10.81 -16.62 -32.51
CA VAL A 441 12.04 -17.40 -32.28
C VAL A 441 11.87 -18.31 -31.03
N GLU A 442 11.22 -17.86 -29.99
CA GLU A 442 10.93 -18.71 -28.83
C GLU A 442 9.96 -19.85 -29.18
N LYS A 443 8.93 -19.57 -29.96
CA LYS A 443 8.00 -20.61 -30.44
C LYS A 443 8.67 -21.63 -31.33
N SER A 444 9.63 -21.21 -32.17
CA SER A 444 10.40 -22.09 -33.05
C SER A 444 11.51 -22.87 -32.35
N ARG A 445 11.86 -22.52 -31.09
CA ARG A 445 12.84 -23.29 -30.33
C ARG A 445 12.26 -24.63 -29.92
N PRO A 446 12.91 -25.77 -30.25
CA PRO A 446 12.44 -27.07 -29.80
C PRO A 446 12.43 -27.14 -28.28
N MET A 447 11.30 -27.51 -27.70
CA MET A 447 11.20 -27.71 -26.27
C MET A 447 12.19 -28.78 -25.81
N ARG A 448 13.07 -28.44 -24.87
CA ARG A 448 14.04 -29.39 -24.31
C ARG A 448 13.40 -30.53 -23.54
N MET A 449 12.17 -30.34 -23.05
CA MET A 449 11.36 -31.35 -22.38
C MET A 449 10.06 -31.53 -23.16
N PRO A 450 9.75 -32.76 -23.62
CA PRO A 450 8.46 -33.01 -24.26
C PRO A 450 7.33 -32.83 -23.23
N VAL A 451 6.33 -32.03 -23.60
CA VAL A 451 5.12 -31.87 -22.76
C VAL A 451 4.31 -33.15 -22.88
N ARG A 452 4.15 -33.87 -21.76
CA ARG A 452 3.24 -35.01 -21.67
C ARG A 452 1.80 -34.52 -21.67
N VAL A 453 1.15 -34.57 -22.81
CA VAL A 453 -0.28 -34.29 -22.90
C VAL A 453 -1.03 -35.56 -22.48
N LYS A 454 -1.67 -35.52 -21.34
CA LYS A 454 -2.63 -36.58 -20.95
C LYS A 454 -3.93 -36.32 -21.70
N ASP A 455 -4.16 -37.07 -22.76
CA ASP A 455 -5.47 -37.10 -23.44
C ASP A 455 -6.50 -37.79 -22.54
N THR A 456 -7.33 -37.02 -21.83
CA THR A 456 -8.39 -37.53 -20.93
C THR A 456 -9.70 -37.89 -21.66
N SER A 457 -9.72 -37.95 -22.97
CA SER A 457 -10.98 -38.02 -23.76
C SER A 457 -11.16 -39.26 -24.66
N SER A 458 -10.63 -40.41 -24.31
CA SER A 458 -11.10 -41.61 -25.04
C SER A 458 -11.28 -42.79 -24.11
N LYS A 459 -12.53 -43.19 -23.87
CA LYS A 459 -12.92 -44.51 -23.41
C LYS A 459 -12.74 -45.53 -24.56
N GLY A 460 -11.59 -45.50 -25.23
CA GLY A 460 -11.20 -46.45 -26.27
C GLY A 460 -10.23 -47.49 -25.71
N ALA A 461 -10.06 -48.62 -26.39
CA ALA A 461 -9.11 -49.63 -26.01
C ALA A 461 -7.70 -49.04 -25.85
N ILE A 462 -7.00 -49.39 -24.80
CA ILE A 462 -5.66 -48.92 -24.47
C ILE A 462 -4.70 -49.41 -25.56
N ASN A 463 -3.84 -48.51 -26.05
CA ASN A 463 -2.89 -48.76 -27.14
C ASN A 463 -3.54 -49.17 -28.51
N GLU A 464 -4.75 -48.68 -28.81
CA GLU A 464 -5.50 -48.99 -30.03
C GLU A 464 -4.70 -48.69 -31.34
N ARG A 465 -3.88 -47.67 -31.32
CA ARG A 465 -3.04 -47.27 -32.48
C ARG A 465 -1.92 -48.29 -32.72
N MET A 466 -1.28 -48.76 -31.65
CA MET A 466 -0.27 -49.78 -31.74
C MET A 466 -0.86 -51.12 -32.19
N GLN A 467 -2.13 -51.46 -31.81
CA GLN A 467 -2.87 -52.57 -32.36
C GLN A 467 -3.11 -52.44 -33.86
N LYS A 468 -3.53 -51.23 -34.32
CA LYS A 468 -3.76 -50.96 -35.75
C LYS A 468 -2.48 -51.06 -36.55
N GLU A 469 -1.37 -50.51 -36.08
CA GLU A 469 -0.07 -50.58 -36.75
C GLU A 469 0.45 -52.03 -36.84
N LEU A 470 0.27 -52.84 -35.80
CA LEU A 470 0.61 -54.25 -35.86
C LEU A 470 -0.28 -55.01 -36.83
N ALA A 471 -1.59 -54.72 -36.86
CA ALA A 471 -2.53 -55.30 -37.82
C ALA A 471 -2.24 -54.88 -39.26
N GLU A 472 -1.88 -53.61 -39.49
CA GLU A 472 -1.46 -53.13 -40.80
C GLU A 472 -0.16 -53.76 -41.28
N LYS A 473 0.82 -53.94 -40.39
CA LYS A 473 2.05 -54.67 -40.68
C LYS A 473 1.80 -56.12 -41.03
N MET A 474 0.79 -56.77 -40.46
CA MET A 474 0.36 -58.10 -40.85
C MET A 474 -0.26 -58.13 -42.28
N SER A 475 -0.95 -57.06 -42.68
CA SER A 475 -1.63 -56.99 -43.98
C SER A 475 -0.74 -56.58 -45.16
N GLN A 476 0.38 -55.89 -44.90
CA GLN A 476 1.20 -55.29 -45.96
C GLN A 476 2.46 -56.04 -46.33
N MET A 477 2.75 -57.26 -45.76
CA MET A 477 4.11 -57.74 -45.87
C MET A 477 4.32 -59.08 -46.54
N ASP A 478 5.33 -59.07 -47.41
CA ASP A 478 5.99 -60.25 -48.01
C ASP A 478 7.02 -60.93 -47.08
N ASN A 479 7.33 -60.37 -45.90
CA ASN A 479 8.35 -60.90 -44.95
C ASN A 479 7.74 -61.83 -43.93
N LYS A 480 7.78 -63.15 -44.14
CA LYS A 480 7.26 -64.20 -43.27
C LYS A 480 7.74 -64.17 -41.82
N LYS A 481 8.92 -63.62 -41.51
CA LYS A 481 9.47 -63.60 -40.14
C LYS A 481 8.86 -62.52 -39.24
N GLU A 482 8.59 -61.35 -39.73
CA GLU A 482 8.01 -60.22 -38.97
C GLU A 482 6.51 -60.41 -38.73
N ASN A 483 5.81 -61.03 -39.69
CA ASN A 483 4.41 -61.39 -39.52
C ASN A 483 4.18 -62.40 -38.41
N VAL A 484 5.10 -63.36 -38.24
CA VAL A 484 5.04 -64.35 -37.15
C VAL A 484 5.25 -63.71 -35.79
N ILE A 485 6.04 -62.66 -35.68
CA ILE A 485 6.24 -61.93 -34.44
C ILE A 485 5.02 -61.05 -34.11
N ALA A 486 4.46 -60.37 -35.09
CA ALA A 486 3.27 -59.52 -34.90
C ALA A 486 2.04 -60.36 -34.52
N SER A 487 1.81 -61.56 -35.16
CA SER A 487 0.73 -62.46 -34.79
C SER A 487 0.89 -63.03 -33.38
N ARG A 488 2.10 -63.38 -32.97
CA ARG A 488 2.36 -63.89 -31.61
C ARG A 488 2.12 -62.81 -30.55
N ILE A 489 2.40 -61.54 -30.79
CA ILE A 489 2.14 -60.45 -29.87
C ILE A 489 0.65 -60.19 -29.71
N LEU A 490 -0.14 -60.30 -30.78
CA LEU A 490 -1.59 -60.09 -30.73
C LEU A 490 -2.36 -61.27 -30.12
N GLU A 491 -1.91 -62.52 -30.36
CA GLU A 491 -2.61 -63.76 -29.92
C GLU A 491 -2.17 -64.30 -28.56
N ASP A 492 -1.01 -63.86 -28.02
CA ASP A 492 -0.48 -64.39 -26.77
C ASP A 492 -1.17 -63.72 -25.56
N ASN A 493 -1.79 -64.55 -24.73
CA ASN A 493 -2.46 -64.12 -23.50
C ASN A 493 -1.56 -63.41 -22.48
N ARG A 494 -0.24 -63.53 -22.61
CA ARG A 494 0.72 -62.81 -21.76
C ARG A 494 0.69 -61.32 -21.97
N PHE A 495 0.36 -60.87 -23.20
CA PHE A 495 0.27 -59.46 -23.57
C PHE A 495 -1.15 -58.89 -23.43
N SER A 496 -2.13 -59.68 -22.97
CA SER A 496 -3.53 -59.23 -22.79
C SER A 496 -3.65 -57.99 -21.87
N LYS A 497 -2.78 -57.87 -20.85
CA LYS A 497 -2.72 -56.74 -19.96
C LYS A 497 -2.21 -55.44 -20.61
N LEU A 498 -1.44 -55.53 -21.66
CA LEU A 498 -0.96 -54.37 -22.47
C LEU A 498 -2.11 -53.66 -23.17
N TRP A 499 -3.18 -54.37 -23.46
CA TRP A 499 -4.36 -53.88 -24.15
C TRP A 499 -5.52 -53.51 -23.21
N SER A 500 -5.48 -53.99 -21.96
CA SER A 500 -6.59 -53.86 -21.01
C SER A 500 -6.30 -52.92 -19.82
N ASN A 501 -5.04 -52.80 -19.37
CA ASN A 501 -4.69 -52.02 -18.20
C ASN A 501 -4.09 -50.66 -18.54
N ALA A 502 -4.59 -49.59 -17.91
CA ALA A 502 -4.11 -48.22 -18.09
C ALA A 502 -2.64 -48.02 -17.69
N ASP A 503 -2.10 -48.85 -16.77
CA ASP A 503 -0.70 -48.76 -16.32
C ASP A 503 0.32 -49.10 -17.43
N PHE A 504 -0.11 -49.78 -18.47
CA PHE A 504 0.72 -50.18 -19.61
C PHE A 504 0.48 -49.33 -20.85
N GLN A 505 -0.09 -48.15 -20.71
CA GLN A 505 -0.28 -47.21 -21.81
C GLN A 505 1.07 -46.71 -22.29
N VAL A 506 1.40 -46.96 -23.56
CA VAL A 506 2.61 -46.44 -24.21
C VAL A 506 2.36 -45.00 -24.59
N GLU A 507 3.09 -44.07 -23.98
CA GLU A 507 3.03 -42.66 -24.31
C GLU A 507 3.71 -42.43 -25.67
N GLU A 508 2.94 -42.12 -26.68
CA GLU A 508 3.47 -41.74 -27.98
C GLU A 508 3.87 -40.28 -27.99
N ILE A 509 5.14 -40.00 -28.32
CA ILE A 509 5.59 -38.67 -28.65
C ILE A 509 4.99 -38.33 -30.01
N ARG A 510 3.90 -37.53 -30.05
CA ARG A 510 3.36 -36.98 -31.27
C ARG A 510 4.41 -36.03 -31.86
N LYS A 511 5.08 -36.45 -32.93
CA LYS A 511 5.67 -35.52 -33.89
C LYS A 511 4.48 -34.88 -34.60
N THR A 512 4.14 -33.65 -34.21
CA THR A 512 3.07 -32.91 -34.87
C THR A 512 3.50 -32.66 -36.31
N GLN A 513 2.69 -33.08 -37.27
CA GLN A 513 2.83 -32.76 -38.70
C GLN A 513 2.84 -31.23 -38.96
N GLU A 514 2.62 -30.44 -37.93
CA GLU A 514 2.73 -28.98 -37.96
C GLU A 514 4.18 -28.49 -38.08
N ASP A 515 5.18 -29.26 -37.62
CA ASP A 515 6.59 -28.84 -37.68
C ASP A 515 7.14 -28.84 -39.11
N ASP A 516 6.65 -29.74 -39.98
CA ASP A 516 7.06 -29.80 -41.39
C ASP A 516 6.31 -28.78 -42.27
N ALA A 517 5.09 -28.43 -41.92
CA ALA A 517 4.30 -27.40 -42.62
C ALA A 517 4.79 -25.99 -42.32
N PHE A 518 5.19 -25.71 -41.07
CA PHE A 518 5.73 -24.41 -40.67
C PHE A 518 7.13 -24.14 -41.23
N ALA A 519 7.97 -25.14 -41.38
CA ALA A 519 9.28 -25.00 -42.00
C ALA A 519 9.18 -24.59 -43.48
N GLN A 520 8.14 -25.05 -44.19
CA GLN A 520 7.90 -24.69 -45.59
C GLN A 520 7.19 -23.34 -45.76
N ILE A 521 6.30 -22.94 -44.85
CA ILE A 521 5.57 -21.67 -44.90
C ILE A 521 6.48 -20.50 -44.53
N GLY A 522 7.34 -20.66 -43.51
CA GLY A 522 8.27 -19.61 -43.07
C GLY A 522 9.27 -19.16 -44.14
N GLN A 523 9.80 -20.10 -44.93
CA GLN A 523 10.75 -19.76 -46.00
C GLN A 523 10.08 -19.09 -47.20
N THR A 524 8.85 -19.46 -47.53
CA THR A 524 8.17 -18.90 -48.72
C THR A 524 7.55 -17.52 -48.51
N GLU A 525 7.16 -17.15 -47.27
CA GLU A 525 6.60 -15.80 -46.98
C GLU A 525 7.68 -14.76 -46.75
N VAL A 526 8.76 -15.09 -46.08
CA VAL A 526 9.87 -14.15 -45.86
C VAL A 526 10.53 -13.79 -47.20
N ASP A 527 10.78 -14.75 -48.06
CA ASP A 527 11.34 -14.50 -49.39
C ASP A 527 10.39 -13.69 -50.30
N ARG A 528 9.07 -13.82 -50.14
CA ARG A 528 8.08 -13.04 -50.91
C ARG A 528 7.94 -11.60 -50.41
N ILE A 529 8.10 -11.37 -49.10
CA ILE A 529 8.01 -10.02 -48.53
C ILE A 529 9.26 -9.23 -48.83
N ASP A 530 10.44 -9.82 -48.70
CA ASP A 530 11.70 -9.16 -49.03
C ASP A 530 11.84 -8.85 -50.53
N LEU A 531 11.42 -9.74 -51.40
CA LEU A 531 11.38 -9.49 -52.84
C LEU A 531 10.40 -8.39 -53.25
N LYS A 532 9.25 -8.27 -52.59
CA LYS A 532 8.29 -7.18 -52.84
C LYS A 532 8.80 -5.81 -52.36
N VAL A 533 9.48 -5.77 -51.24
CA VAL A 533 10.06 -4.53 -50.69
C VAL A 533 11.27 -4.11 -51.53
N VAL A 534 12.17 -5.02 -51.87
CA VAL A 534 13.33 -4.74 -52.73
C VAL A 534 12.89 -4.31 -54.15
N ASN A 535 11.85 -4.92 -54.71
CA ASN A 535 11.31 -4.51 -56.01
C ASN A 535 10.58 -3.15 -55.96
N LYS A 536 9.95 -2.78 -54.85
CA LYS A 536 9.39 -1.42 -54.66
C LYS A 536 10.49 -0.37 -54.55
N ILE A 537 11.57 -0.67 -53.83
CA ILE A 537 12.72 0.24 -53.68
C ILE A 537 13.44 0.43 -55.02
N LYS A 538 13.64 -0.67 -55.80
CA LYS A 538 14.23 -0.60 -57.13
C LYS A 538 13.35 0.15 -58.15
N LYS A 539 12.00 0.09 -58.03
CA LYS A 539 11.09 0.90 -58.87
C LYS A 539 11.10 2.37 -58.51
N HIS A 540 11.28 2.73 -57.21
CA HIS A 540 11.41 4.13 -56.81
C HIS A 540 12.77 4.73 -57.16
N ALA A 541 13.82 3.94 -57.14
CA ALA A 541 15.16 4.39 -57.57
C ALA A 541 15.25 4.63 -59.08
N LYS A 542 14.54 3.83 -59.91
CA LYS A 542 14.46 4.04 -61.36
C LYS A 542 13.53 5.18 -61.81
N LYS A 543 12.74 5.79 -60.91
CA LYS A 543 11.90 6.98 -61.22
C LYS A 543 12.56 8.29 -60.80
N LYS A 544 13.77 8.27 -60.23
CA LYS A 544 14.54 9.45 -59.80
C LYS A 544 15.85 9.63 -60.60
N ILE A 545 16.09 8.83 -61.62
CA ILE A 545 17.05 9.06 -62.68
C ILE A 545 16.21 9.28 -63.95
#